data_0f8727b11b19307d6fab87c678272230
#
_entry.id   0f8727b11b19307d6fab87c678272230
#
_cell.length_a   1.000
_cell.length_b   1.000
_cell.length_c   1.000
_cell.angle_alpha   90.00
_cell.angle_beta   90.00
_cell.angle_gamma   90.00
#
_symmetry.space_group_name_H-M   'P 1'
#
loop_
_entity.id
_entity.type
_entity.pdbx_description
1 polymer ?
#
loop_
_entity_poly.entity_id
_entity_poly.type
_entity_poly.pdbx_seq_one_letter_code
_entity_poly.pdbx_strand_id
1 'polypeptide(L)'
;MEAGEFSRRDEELKTELLLKPGRAFALLAFLINDPELFEAVREISGCERIRSFTGRVYRMVPGAGHRGAWHDDLIEGRSVAMNLNLGTEPYSGGVLEIRDRDSKVVLHRVANTGPGDAVIFRISPSLEHRVTPVEGTVPKTAYVGFFETGSDSDRPRPEAILAGESARIGR
;
A
#
# COMPACT_ATOMS: atom_id res chain seq x y z
N MET A 1 13.47 13.03 2.53
CA MET A 1 14.03 11.71 2.09
C MET A 1 14.80 11.94 0.79
N GLU A 2 16.08 11.65 0.80
CA GLU A 2 16.99 11.88 -0.33
C GLU A 2 16.78 10.87 -1.45
N ALA A 3 17.11 11.25 -2.70
CA ALA A 3 16.92 10.40 -3.89
C ALA A 3 17.66 9.05 -3.81
N GLY A 4 18.73 8.94 -3.02
CA GLY A 4 19.49 7.70 -2.83
C GLY A 4 18.80 6.61 -1.99
N GLU A 5 17.70 6.94 -1.29
CA GLU A 5 16.97 6.00 -0.44
C GLU A 5 15.97 5.13 -1.22
N PHE A 6 15.70 5.44 -2.49
CA PHE A 6 14.77 4.72 -3.34
C PHE A 6 15.48 3.87 -4.38
N SER A 7 14.86 2.73 -4.74
CA SER A 7 15.24 1.90 -5.89
C SER A 7 14.07 1.78 -6.86
N ARG A 8 14.36 1.73 -8.17
CA ARG A 8 13.35 1.51 -9.20
C ARG A 8 12.84 0.07 -9.16
N ARG A 9 11.52 -0.08 -9.17
CA ARG A 9 10.80 -1.31 -9.42
C ARG A 9 10.08 -1.19 -10.75
N ASP A 10 10.31 -2.13 -11.64
CA ASP A 10 9.70 -2.18 -12.97
C ASP A 10 9.16 -3.60 -13.17
N GLU A 11 7.86 -3.75 -12.98
CA GLU A 11 7.13 -5.00 -13.12
C GLU A 11 5.97 -4.81 -14.10
N GLU A 12 5.42 -5.91 -14.59
CA GLU A 12 4.31 -5.90 -15.57
C GLU A 12 3.14 -5.02 -15.11
N LEU A 13 2.79 -5.11 -13.83
CA LEU A 13 1.65 -4.38 -13.26
C LEU A 13 2.02 -3.04 -12.63
N LYS A 14 3.28 -2.80 -12.27
CA LYS A 14 3.68 -1.63 -11.47
C LYS A 14 5.06 -1.12 -11.87
N THR A 15 5.14 0.18 -12.11
CA THR A 15 6.41 0.90 -12.24
C THR A 15 6.43 2.01 -11.19
N GLU A 16 7.37 1.95 -10.25
CA GLU A 16 7.45 2.85 -9.10
C GLU A 16 8.87 2.90 -8.53
N LEU A 17 9.14 3.84 -7.63
CA LEU A 17 10.33 3.84 -6.78
C LEU A 17 9.98 3.26 -5.43
N LEU A 18 10.76 2.30 -4.93
CA LEU A 18 10.59 1.72 -3.59
C LEU A 18 11.62 2.28 -2.62
N LEU A 19 11.17 2.66 -1.42
CA LEU A 19 12.06 2.98 -0.31
C LEU A 19 12.86 1.74 0.08
N LYS A 20 14.17 1.88 0.15
CA LYS A 20 15.05 0.81 0.62
C LYS A 20 14.82 0.54 2.11
N PRO A 21 15.04 -0.70 2.56
CA PRO A 21 15.01 -1.03 3.98
C PRO A 21 15.95 -0.13 4.79
N GLY A 22 15.47 0.35 5.95
CA GLY A 22 16.22 1.24 6.81
C GLY A 22 15.42 1.66 8.05
N ARG A 23 16.03 2.48 8.91
CA ARG A 23 15.41 2.89 10.19
C ARG A 23 14.05 3.57 10.02
N ALA A 24 13.90 4.44 9.02
CA ALA A 24 12.64 5.13 8.77
C ALA A 24 11.52 4.14 8.40
N PHE A 25 11.82 3.16 7.53
CA PHE A 25 10.87 2.11 7.18
C PHE A 25 10.53 1.24 8.39
N ALA A 26 11.52 0.83 9.18
CA ALA A 26 11.30 0.02 10.39
C ALA A 26 10.41 0.75 11.42
N LEU A 27 10.59 2.06 11.60
CA LEU A 27 9.74 2.87 12.47
C LEU A 27 8.30 2.94 11.95
N LEU A 28 8.11 3.17 10.66
CA LEU A 28 6.76 3.16 10.06
C LEU A 28 6.08 1.80 10.23
N ALA A 29 6.81 0.71 9.97
CA ALA A 29 6.30 -0.65 10.15
C ALA A 29 5.94 -0.94 11.63
N PHE A 30 6.70 -0.43 12.57
CA PHE A 30 6.39 -0.53 14.01
C PHE A 30 5.12 0.25 14.36
N LEU A 31 5.02 1.51 13.95
CA LEU A 31 3.88 2.38 14.26
C LEU A 31 2.56 1.86 13.65
N ILE A 32 2.59 1.33 12.44
CA ILE A 32 1.37 0.85 11.77
C ILE A 32 0.87 -0.51 12.33
N ASN A 33 1.73 -1.25 13.01
CA ASN A 33 1.35 -2.50 13.68
C ASN A 33 0.86 -2.27 15.13
N ASP A 34 0.24 -1.13 15.36
CA ASP A 34 -0.37 -0.75 16.62
C ASP A 34 -1.71 -1.49 16.84
N PRO A 35 -1.94 -2.09 18.03
CA PRO A 35 -3.19 -2.78 18.34
C PRO A 35 -4.44 -1.90 18.26
N GLU A 36 -4.36 -0.62 18.64
CA GLU A 36 -5.50 0.31 18.59
C GLU A 36 -5.89 0.62 17.14
N LEU A 37 -4.88 0.77 16.25
CA LEU A 37 -5.14 0.89 14.83
C LEU A 37 -5.84 -0.35 14.28
N PHE A 38 -5.42 -1.55 14.70
CA PHE A 38 -6.08 -2.78 14.26
C PHE A 38 -7.53 -2.86 14.72
N GLU A 39 -7.86 -2.42 15.94
CA GLU A 39 -9.26 -2.33 16.39
C GLU A 39 -10.06 -1.38 15.50
N ALA A 40 -9.57 -0.18 15.25
CA ALA A 40 -10.23 0.77 14.36
C ALA A 40 -10.44 0.20 12.95
N VAL A 41 -9.43 -0.50 12.39
CA VAL A 41 -9.55 -1.12 11.05
C VAL A 41 -10.55 -2.29 11.06
N ARG A 42 -10.62 -3.08 12.13
CA ARG A 42 -11.66 -4.13 12.29
C ARG A 42 -13.05 -3.52 12.29
N GLU A 43 -13.26 -2.47 13.06
CA GLU A 43 -14.55 -1.78 13.16
C GLU A 43 -14.97 -1.21 11.79
N ILE A 44 -14.09 -0.48 11.10
CA ILE A 44 -14.36 0.13 9.80
C ILE A 44 -14.61 -0.93 8.71
N SER A 45 -13.80 -1.98 8.69
CA SER A 45 -13.82 -2.98 7.61
C SER A 45 -14.75 -4.16 7.85
N GLY A 46 -15.15 -4.42 9.10
CA GLY A 46 -15.85 -5.65 9.48
C GLY A 46 -14.97 -6.93 9.39
N CYS A 47 -13.65 -6.79 9.33
CA CYS A 47 -12.70 -7.90 9.25
C CYS A 47 -12.13 -8.20 10.64
N GLU A 48 -12.78 -9.07 11.41
CA GLU A 48 -12.48 -9.32 12.83
C GLU A 48 -11.08 -9.91 13.11
N ARG A 49 -10.48 -10.64 12.16
CA ARG A 49 -9.26 -11.43 12.38
C ARG A 49 -7.96 -10.76 11.92
N ILE A 50 -7.93 -9.43 11.84
CA ILE A 50 -6.70 -8.69 11.52
C ILE A 50 -5.67 -8.86 12.64
N ARG A 51 -4.44 -9.25 12.27
CA ARG A 51 -3.33 -9.56 13.20
C ARG A 51 -2.06 -8.78 12.91
N SER A 52 -1.81 -8.42 11.67
CA SER A 52 -0.60 -7.74 11.24
C SER A 52 -0.87 -6.83 10.06
N PHE A 53 0.06 -5.90 9.83
CA PHE A 53 0.13 -5.12 8.61
C PHE A 53 1.49 -5.32 7.95
N THR A 54 1.47 -5.68 6.67
CA THR A 54 2.66 -5.81 5.83
C THR A 54 2.58 -4.82 4.68
N GLY A 55 3.61 -3.99 4.52
CA GLY A 55 3.56 -2.93 3.52
C GLY A 55 4.92 -2.47 3.02
N ARG A 56 4.87 -1.49 2.11
CA ARG A 56 6.05 -0.82 1.54
C ARG A 56 5.79 0.66 1.33
N VAL A 57 6.85 1.46 1.36
CA VAL A 57 6.79 2.86 0.91
C VAL A 57 7.18 2.92 -0.55
N TYR A 58 6.32 3.51 -1.38
CA TYR A 58 6.62 3.77 -2.78
C TYR A 58 6.51 5.25 -3.12
N ARG A 59 7.15 5.63 -4.22
CA ARG A 59 7.06 6.97 -4.81
C ARG A 59 6.78 6.88 -6.30
N MET A 60 5.76 7.62 -6.76
CA MET A 60 5.47 7.83 -8.17
C MET A 60 5.84 9.27 -8.53
N VAL A 61 6.71 9.41 -9.52
CA VAL A 61 7.21 10.72 -9.99
C VAL A 61 6.47 11.09 -11.27
N PRO A 62 5.93 12.33 -11.39
CA PRO A 62 5.31 12.80 -12.62
C PRO A 62 6.26 12.70 -13.82
N GLY A 63 5.74 12.28 -14.96
CA GLY A 63 6.51 12.16 -16.20
C GLY A 63 7.51 11.00 -16.27
N ALA A 64 7.72 10.24 -15.18
CA ALA A 64 8.66 9.10 -15.16
C ALA A 64 8.07 7.78 -15.68
N GLY A 65 6.86 7.77 -16.21
CA GLY A 65 6.15 6.57 -16.68
C GLY A 65 5.70 5.64 -15.54
N HIS A 66 5.70 6.12 -14.31
CA HIS A 66 5.24 5.36 -13.17
C HIS A 66 3.72 5.12 -13.24
N ARG A 67 3.30 3.87 -13.04
CA ARG A 67 1.91 3.46 -13.15
C ARG A 67 1.59 2.27 -12.25
N GLY A 68 0.31 2.14 -11.89
CA GLY A 68 -0.28 0.90 -11.38
C GLY A 68 -1.35 0.41 -12.38
N ALA A 69 -1.25 -0.83 -12.86
CA ALA A 69 -2.28 -1.46 -13.69
C ALA A 69 -3.43 -2.02 -12.83
N TRP A 70 -4.53 -2.41 -13.47
CA TRP A 70 -5.64 -3.07 -12.80
C TRP A 70 -5.21 -4.44 -12.23
N HIS A 71 -5.49 -4.68 -10.95
CA HIS A 71 -5.20 -5.92 -10.24
C HIS A 71 -6.12 -6.08 -9.01
N ASP A 72 -6.12 -7.25 -8.39
CA ASP A 72 -7.02 -7.59 -7.29
C ASP A 72 -6.34 -7.78 -5.92
N ASP A 73 -5.03 -8.01 -5.91
CA ASP A 73 -4.25 -8.33 -4.70
C ASP A 73 -4.76 -9.55 -3.89
N LEU A 74 -5.50 -10.47 -4.55
CA LEU A 74 -6.04 -11.69 -3.94
C LEU A 74 -4.91 -12.67 -3.60
N ILE A 75 -4.40 -12.56 -2.39
CA ILE A 75 -3.43 -13.48 -1.80
C ILE A 75 -4.01 -13.95 -0.47
N GLU A 76 -3.84 -15.24 -0.17
CA GLU A 76 -4.29 -15.83 1.09
C GLU A 76 -3.78 -15.03 2.29
N GLY A 77 -4.65 -14.78 3.24
CA GLY A 77 -4.35 -13.98 4.43
C GLY A 77 -4.58 -12.48 4.29
N ARG A 78 -4.64 -11.92 3.08
CA ARG A 78 -4.93 -10.49 2.87
C ARG A 78 -6.42 -10.21 2.90
N SER A 79 -6.83 -9.29 3.73
CA SER A 79 -8.26 -8.95 3.91
C SER A 79 -8.59 -7.50 3.56
N VAL A 80 -7.70 -6.59 3.91
CA VAL A 80 -7.91 -5.15 3.80
C VAL A 80 -6.64 -4.50 3.28
N ALA A 81 -6.76 -3.64 2.28
CA ALA A 81 -5.68 -2.82 1.77
C ALA A 81 -5.72 -1.42 2.40
N MET A 82 -4.55 -0.82 2.58
CA MET A 82 -4.41 0.57 3.00
C MET A 82 -3.41 1.31 2.14
N ASN A 83 -3.72 2.58 1.86
CA ASN A 83 -2.82 3.52 1.21
C ASN A 83 -2.78 4.80 2.06
N LEU A 84 -1.67 5.02 2.77
CA LEU A 84 -1.42 6.20 3.60
C LEU A 84 -0.51 7.17 2.83
N ASN A 85 -0.97 8.39 2.59
CA ASN A 85 -0.18 9.43 1.95
C ASN A 85 0.91 9.97 2.89
N LEU A 86 2.16 9.84 2.48
CA LEU A 86 3.35 10.36 3.17
C LEU A 86 3.92 11.62 2.49
N GLY A 87 3.23 12.16 1.49
CA GLY A 87 3.61 13.42 0.86
C GLY A 87 3.50 14.59 1.86
N THR A 88 4.32 15.61 1.69
CA THR A 88 4.27 16.85 2.48
C THR A 88 3.47 17.94 1.77
N GLU A 89 3.18 17.74 0.49
CA GLU A 89 2.44 18.66 -0.36
C GLU A 89 1.37 17.89 -1.15
N PRO A 90 0.22 18.52 -1.46
CA PRO A 90 -0.77 17.93 -2.35
C PRO A 90 -0.20 17.67 -3.75
N TYR A 91 -0.55 16.53 -4.34
CA TYR A 91 -0.17 16.14 -5.71
C TYR A 91 -1.42 16.04 -6.60
N SER A 92 -1.22 15.99 -7.92
CA SER A 92 -2.28 15.79 -8.92
C SER A 92 -2.19 14.39 -9.53
N GLY A 93 -3.32 13.85 -9.99
CA GLY A 93 -3.38 12.46 -10.44
C GLY A 93 -3.20 11.46 -9.30
N GLY A 94 -2.59 10.31 -9.56
CA GLY A 94 -2.36 9.30 -8.53
C GLY A 94 -3.63 8.81 -7.84
N VAL A 95 -4.77 8.90 -8.52
CA VAL A 95 -6.11 8.56 -8.01
C VAL A 95 -6.23 7.04 -7.89
N LEU A 96 -6.69 6.57 -6.74
CA LEU A 96 -7.12 5.19 -6.59
C LEU A 96 -8.47 5.00 -7.29
N GLU A 97 -8.52 4.11 -8.25
CA GLU A 97 -9.75 3.68 -8.90
C GLU A 97 -10.06 2.24 -8.51
N ILE A 98 -11.31 1.97 -8.15
CA ILE A 98 -11.83 0.63 -7.85
C ILE A 98 -12.96 0.35 -8.84
N ARG A 99 -12.92 -0.82 -9.47
CA ARG A 99 -13.93 -1.25 -10.44
C ARG A 99 -14.48 -2.64 -10.14
N ASP A 100 -15.65 -2.89 -10.61
CA ASP A 100 -16.20 -4.24 -10.70
C ASP A 100 -15.39 -5.08 -11.70
N ARG A 101 -15.02 -6.30 -11.31
CA ARG A 101 -14.16 -7.18 -12.11
C ARG A 101 -14.82 -7.62 -13.40
N ASP A 102 -16.13 -7.93 -13.37
CA ASP A 102 -16.81 -8.54 -14.51
C ASP A 102 -17.28 -7.48 -15.50
N SER A 103 -17.99 -6.47 -15.02
CA SER A 103 -18.52 -5.39 -15.86
C SER A 103 -17.47 -4.34 -16.27
N LYS A 104 -16.31 -4.31 -15.59
CA LYS A 104 -15.25 -3.28 -15.76
C LYS A 104 -15.71 -1.85 -15.47
N VAL A 105 -16.87 -1.68 -14.84
CA VAL A 105 -17.39 -0.38 -14.44
C VAL A 105 -16.62 0.14 -13.24
N VAL A 106 -16.11 1.37 -13.32
CA VAL A 106 -15.44 2.05 -12.20
C VAL A 106 -16.50 2.48 -11.19
N LEU A 107 -16.43 1.92 -10.00
CA LEU A 107 -17.34 2.17 -8.88
C LEU A 107 -16.91 3.34 -8.02
N HIS A 108 -15.61 3.46 -7.76
CA HIS A 108 -15.05 4.47 -6.88
C HIS A 108 -13.79 5.11 -7.46
N ARG A 109 -13.64 6.41 -7.19
CA ARG A 109 -12.43 7.19 -7.44
C ARG A 109 -12.08 7.99 -6.20
N VAL A 110 -10.91 7.74 -5.64
CA VAL A 110 -10.48 8.38 -4.39
C VAL A 110 -9.15 9.11 -4.63
N ALA A 111 -9.20 10.43 -4.53
CA ALA A 111 -8.02 11.28 -4.55
C ALA A 111 -7.47 11.39 -3.12
N ASN A 112 -6.42 10.65 -2.81
CA ASN A 112 -5.78 10.60 -1.49
C ASN A 112 -4.59 11.58 -1.47
N THR A 113 -4.86 12.88 -1.54
CA THR A 113 -3.85 13.89 -1.86
C THR A 113 -3.37 14.72 -0.67
N GLY A 114 -4.10 14.71 0.45
CA GLY A 114 -3.70 15.41 1.67
C GLY A 114 -2.59 14.68 2.45
N PRO A 115 -1.63 15.39 3.06
CA PRO A 115 -0.64 14.78 3.93
C PRO A 115 -1.30 14.02 5.09
N GLY A 116 -0.98 12.73 5.25
CA GLY A 116 -1.56 11.87 6.27
C GLY A 116 -2.93 11.27 5.92
N ASP A 117 -3.53 11.61 4.78
CA ASP A 117 -4.75 10.97 4.33
C ASP A 117 -4.54 9.46 4.14
N ALA A 118 -5.50 8.66 4.60
CA ALA A 118 -5.50 7.21 4.42
C ALA A 118 -6.76 6.74 3.70
N VAL A 119 -6.58 5.83 2.75
CA VAL A 119 -7.67 5.08 2.12
C VAL A 119 -7.55 3.64 2.55
N ILE A 120 -8.63 3.10 3.12
CA ILE A 120 -8.75 1.72 3.56
C ILE A 120 -9.90 1.07 2.79
N PHE A 121 -9.66 -0.10 2.20
CA PHE A 121 -10.70 -0.82 1.46
C PHE A 121 -10.53 -2.33 1.58
N ARG A 122 -11.64 -3.06 1.50
CA ARG A 122 -11.64 -4.52 1.54
C ARG A 122 -11.17 -5.09 0.20
N ILE A 123 -10.33 -6.12 0.26
CA ILE A 123 -9.97 -6.93 -0.89
C ILE A 123 -11.13 -7.89 -1.16
N SER A 124 -11.53 -8.00 -2.44
CA SER A 124 -12.66 -8.83 -2.85
C SER A 124 -12.38 -9.46 -4.22
N PRO A 125 -12.82 -10.71 -4.45
CA PRO A 125 -12.68 -11.36 -5.77
C PRO A 125 -13.51 -10.68 -6.87
N SER A 126 -14.51 -9.89 -6.51
CA SER A 126 -15.34 -9.13 -7.45
C SER A 126 -14.78 -7.76 -7.83
N LEU A 127 -13.69 -7.33 -7.18
CA LEU A 127 -13.14 -6.00 -7.38
C LEU A 127 -11.71 -6.05 -7.91
N GLU A 128 -11.39 -5.08 -8.75
CA GLU A 128 -10.03 -4.75 -9.17
C GLU A 128 -9.77 -3.28 -8.85
N HIS A 129 -8.51 -2.93 -8.63
CA HIS A 129 -8.12 -1.55 -8.41
C HIS A 129 -6.84 -1.19 -9.13
N ARG A 130 -6.63 0.11 -9.32
CA ARG A 130 -5.38 0.67 -9.86
C ARG A 130 -5.10 2.04 -9.27
N VAL A 131 -3.88 2.54 -9.47
CA VAL A 131 -3.53 3.94 -9.24
C VAL A 131 -3.22 4.58 -10.59
N THR A 132 -3.89 5.71 -10.89
CA THR A 132 -3.64 6.47 -12.12
C THR A 132 -2.25 7.10 -12.09
N PRO A 133 -1.67 7.50 -13.24
CA PRO A 133 -0.43 8.27 -13.26
C PRO A 133 -0.52 9.53 -12.38
N VAL A 134 0.62 9.90 -11.81
CA VAL A 134 0.76 11.17 -11.09
C VAL A 134 1.09 12.27 -12.12
N GLU A 135 0.46 13.41 -11.95
CA GLU A 135 0.54 14.57 -12.86
C GLU A 135 1.19 15.77 -12.17
N GLY A 136 1.53 16.81 -12.95
CA GLY A 136 2.14 18.03 -12.44
C GLY A 136 3.61 17.86 -12.08
N THR A 137 4.03 18.40 -10.93
CA THR A 137 5.45 18.43 -10.50
C THR A 137 5.69 17.75 -9.15
N VAL A 138 4.65 17.59 -8.33
CA VAL A 138 4.76 17.00 -6.98
C VAL A 138 4.61 15.49 -7.04
N PRO A 139 5.59 14.72 -6.54
CA PRO A 139 5.52 13.27 -6.53
C PRO A 139 4.55 12.76 -5.44
N LYS A 140 3.85 11.67 -5.73
CA LYS A 140 3.12 10.91 -4.72
C LYS A 140 4.08 10.01 -3.97
N THR A 141 4.12 10.12 -2.65
CA THR A 141 4.82 9.16 -1.76
C THR A 141 3.78 8.56 -0.82
N ALA A 142 3.70 7.24 -0.76
CA ALA A 142 2.72 6.58 0.08
C ALA A 142 3.27 5.31 0.74
N TYR A 143 2.76 5.01 1.94
CA TYR A 143 2.91 3.71 2.59
C TYR A 143 1.69 2.87 2.25
N VAL A 144 1.90 1.80 1.52
CA VAL A 144 0.83 0.89 1.10
C VAL A 144 1.09 -0.51 1.58
N GLY A 145 0.02 -1.23 1.85
CA GLY A 145 0.11 -2.62 2.27
C GLY A 145 -1.24 -3.21 2.61
N PHE A 146 -1.17 -4.31 3.35
CA PHE A 146 -2.31 -5.15 3.64
C PHE A 146 -2.38 -5.47 5.12
N PHE A 147 -3.59 -5.39 5.66
CA PHE A 147 -3.91 -6.00 6.93
C PHE A 147 -4.21 -7.48 6.67
N GLU A 148 -3.53 -8.34 7.42
CA GLU A 148 -3.50 -9.77 7.20
C GLU A 148 -4.13 -10.52 8.38
N THR A 149 -4.77 -11.66 8.08
CA THR A 149 -5.39 -12.57 9.05
C THR A 149 -4.44 -13.74 9.37
N GLY A 150 -3.22 -13.43 9.80
CA GLY A 150 -2.22 -14.44 10.14
C GLY A 150 -2.53 -15.21 11.42
N SER A 151 -1.83 -16.33 11.64
CA SER A 151 -1.73 -16.96 12.96
C SER A 151 -0.82 -16.11 13.87
N ASP A 152 -0.93 -16.27 15.20
CA ASP A 152 -0.06 -15.54 16.15
C ASP A 152 1.44 -15.85 15.95
N SER A 153 1.77 -16.96 15.25
CA SER A 153 3.12 -17.34 14.84
C SER A 153 3.67 -16.51 13.68
N ASP A 154 2.81 -15.82 12.90
CA ASP A 154 3.18 -15.09 11.68
C ASP A 154 3.45 -13.61 11.92
N ARG A 155 3.50 -13.16 13.17
CA ARG A 155 3.90 -11.78 13.48
C ARG A 155 5.32 -11.54 12.99
N PRO A 156 5.55 -10.55 12.11
CA PRO A 156 6.91 -10.22 11.72
C PRO A 156 7.71 -9.85 12.97
N ARG A 157 8.79 -10.59 13.23
CA ARG A 157 9.69 -10.25 14.33
C ARG A 157 10.36 -8.90 13.99
N PRO A 158 10.57 -8.01 14.96
CA PRO A 158 11.25 -6.74 14.74
C PRO A 158 12.58 -6.88 13.99
N GLU A 159 13.28 -7.98 14.20
CA GLU A 159 14.53 -8.34 13.53
C GLU A 159 14.38 -8.60 12.02
N ALA A 160 13.29 -9.25 11.59
CA ALA A 160 13.01 -9.51 10.17
C ALA A 160 12.67 -8.21 9.42
N ILE A 161 12.01 -7.26 10.09
CA ILE A 161 11.71 -5.93 9.54
C ILE A 161 13.02 -5.15 9.27
N LEU A 162 13.98 -5.23 10.18
CA LEU A 162 15.29 -4.57 10.04
C LEU A 162 16.18 -5.22 8.97
N ALA A 163 16.06 -6.53 8.75
CA ALA A 163 16.84 -7.27 7.77
C ALA A 163 16.30 -7.11 6.32
N GLY A 164 15.13 -6.52 6.12
CA GLY A 164 14.52 -6.35 4.79
C GLY A 164 14.13 -7.66 4.12
N GLU A 165 13.97 -8.74 4.88
CA GLU A 165 13.48 -10.02 4.37
C GLU A 165 12.00 -9.90 3.99
N SER A 166 11.76 -9.53 2.74
CA SER A 166 10.47 -9.80 2.11
C SER A 166 10.26 -11.30 2.13
N ALA A 167 9.19 -11.76 2.78
CA ALA A 167 8.79 -13.15 2.69
C ALA A 167 8.82 -13.58 1.23
N ARG A 168 9.71 -14.49 0.87
CA ARG A 168 9.73 -15.13 -0.45
C ARG A 168 8.43 -15.91 -0.53
N ILE A 169 7.49 -15.40 -1.32
CA ILE A 169 6.29 -16.14 -1.68
C ILE A 169 6.78 -17.36 -2.46
N GLY A 170 6.67 -18.53 -1.84
CA GLY A 170 6.94 -19.80 -2.49
C GLY A 170 6.04 -19.96 -3.70
N ARG A 171 6.57 -20.61 -4.71
CA ARG A 171 5.92 -20.92 -6.00
C ARG A 171 4.68 -21.75 -5.83
#